data_48e6c2afdcb0b5c63aa7c0a537728593
#
_entry.id   48e6c2afdcb0b5c63aa7c0a537728593
#
_cell.length_a   1.000
_cell.length_b   1.000
_cell.length_c   1.000
_cell.angle_alpha   90.00
_cell.angle_beta   90.00
_cell.angle_gamma   90.00
#
_symmetry.space_group_name_H-M   'P 1'
#
loop_
_entity.id
_entity.type
_entity.pdbx_description
1 polymer ?
#
loop_
_entity_poly.entity_id
_entity_poly.type
_entity_poly.pdbx_seq_one_letter_code
_entity_poly.pdbx_strand_id
1 'polypeptide(L)'
;MHEPESGLRARLVDVGVELVAREGAQALTLREIARRAGVSHGAPRRYFPTHLELLSAIARSGFGELAERVTAAVGDGTAGPRAQLAELARTYLAFALDNPGMYELMFRHDLLESGHLGLRDTSLPLFGRLVDLVGRIRPDVDARLVAGALWANLHGIAQLWGWGSLQLATGATDFAPLLRSALDAHLGEERA
;
A
#
# COMPACT_ATOMS: atom_id res chain seq x y z
N MET A 1 27.98 -9.66 -23.27
CA MET A 1 26.64 -9.15 -23.62
C MET A 1 26.28 -8.17 -22.51
N HIS A 2 26.33 -6.84 -22.79
CA HIS A 2 25.98 -5.81 -21.81
C HIS A 2 24.45 -5.72 -21.80
N GLU A 3 23.82 -6.16 -20.69
CA GLU A 3 22.39 -5.86 -20.47
C GLU A 3 22.23 -4.33 -20.43
N PRO A 4 21.18 -3.76 -21.04
CA PRO A 4 20.95 -2.33 -20.97
C PRO A 4 20.79 -1.91 -19.49
N GLU A 5 21.39 -0.77 -19.14
CA GLU A 5 21.42 -0.26 -17.75
C GLU A 5 20.02 -0.19 -17.08
N SER A 6 18.98 0.04 -17.87
CA SER A 6 17.57 -0.01 -17.39
C SER A 6 17.15 -1.41 -16.90
N GLY A 7 17.67 -2.50 -17.49
CA GLY A 7 17.32 -3.88 -17.13
C GLY A 7 17.83 -4.29 -15.75
N LEU A 8 19.08 -3.92 -15.39
CA LEU A 8 19.63 -4.28 -14.08
C LEU A 8 18.94 -3.50 -12.94
N ARG A 9 18.61 -2.22 -13.16
CA ARG A 9 17.88 -1.44 -12.17
C ARG A 9 16.52 -2.08 -11.85
N ALA A 10 15.75 -2.44 -12.88
CA ALA A 10 14.47 -3.12 -12.73
C ALA A 10 14.66 -4.46 -12.00
N ARG A 11 15.61 -5.30 -12.44
CA ARG A 11 15.89 -6.59 -11.81
C ARG A 11 16.24 -6.49 -10.32
N LEU A 12 16.96 -5.45 -9.90
CA LEU A 12 17.26 -5.24 -8.48
C LEU A 12 15.99 -4.92 -7.68
N VAL A 13 15.04 -4.16 -8.25
CA VAL A 13 13.75 -3.88 -7.62
C VAL A 13 12.90 -5.15 -7.58
N ASP A 14 12.79 -5.90 -8.67
CA ASP A 14 12.00 -7.13 -8.76
C ASP A 14 12.47 -8.17 -7.73
N VAL A 15 13.80 -8.37 -7.62
CA VAL A 15 14.39 -9.21 -6.58
C VAL A 15 14.04 -8.71 -5.18
N GLY A 16 14.02 -7.40 -4.97
CA GLY A 16 13.61 -6.80 -3.70
C GLY A 16 12.12 -7.06 -3.40
N VAL A 17 11.25 -6.93 -4.39
CA VAL A 17 9.82 -7.26 -4.28
C VAL A 17 9.61 -8.73 -3.89
N GLU A 18 10.29 -9.65 -4.58
CA GLU A 18 10.23 -11.07 -4.24
C GLU A 18 10.74 -11.37 -2.83
N LEU A 19 11.84 -10.70 -2.45
CA LEU A 19 12.46 -10.89 -1.14
C LEU A 19 11.55 -10.42 -0.01
N VAL A 20 10.96 -9.24 -0.14
CA VAL A 20 10.04 -8.70 0.88
C VAL A 20 8.77 -9.55 1.01
N ALA A 21 8.27 -10.09 -0.08
CA ALA A 21 7.10 -10.96 -0.08
C ALA A 21 7.35 -12.28 0.66
N ARG A 22 8.56 -12.85 0.54
CA ARG A 22 8.89 -14.16 1.14
C ARG A 22 9.46 -14.07 2.55
N GLU A 23 10.26 -13.05 2.83
CA GLU A 23 11.10 -12.98 4.05
C GLU A 23 10.86 -11.70 4.86
N GLY A 24 9.98 -10.81 4.38
CA GLY A 24 9.64 -9.56 5.05
C GLY A 24 10.66 -8.43 4.82
N ALA A 25 10.32 -7.24 5.30
CA ALA A 25 11.11 -6.03 5.08
C ALA A 25 12.52 -6.09 5.71
N GLN A 26 12.71 -6.86 6.77
CA GLN A 26 13.99 -7.01 7.46
C GLN A 26 15.07 -7.71 6.61
N ALA A 27 14.66 -8.53 5.63
CA ALA A 27 15.58 -9.22 4.73
C ALA A 27 16.17 -8.31 3.65
N LEU A 28 15.62 -7.12 3.43
CA LEU A 28 16.00 -6.20 2.36
C LEU A 28 17.36 -5.54 2.64
N THR A 29 18.44 -6.22 2.32
CA THR A 29 19.79 -5.66 2.35
C THR A 29 20.38 -5.55 0.96
N LEU A 30 21.20 -4.52 0.69
CA LEU A 30 21.91 -4.37 -0.60
C LEU A 30 22.70 -5.61 -0.97
N ARG A 31 23.30 -6.27 0.02
CA ARG A 31 24.11 -7.48 -0.18
C ARG A 31 23.27 -8.65 -0.63
N GLU A 32 22.15 -8.90 0.03
CA GLU A 32 21.26 -10.01 -0.30
C GLU A 32 20.58 -9.82 -1.65
N ILE A 33 20.13 -8.60 -1.94
CA ILE A 33 19.55 -8.26 -3.25
C ILE A 33 20.60 -8.44 -4.37
N ALA A 34 21.83 -7.97 -4.19
CA ALA A 34 22.91 -8.18 -5.16
C ALA A 34 23.18 -9.66 -5.40
N ARG A 35 23.27 -10.45 -4.31
CA ARG A 35 23.50 -11.89 -4.37
C ARG A 35 22.39 -12.61 -5.18
N ARG A 36 21.13 -12.31 -4.90
CA ARG A 36 19.98 -12.91 -5.62
C ARG A 36 19.87 -12.43 -7.06
N ALA A 37 20.20 -11.17 -7.31
CA ALA A 37 20.27 -10.63 -8.67
C ALA A 37 21.46 -11.15 -9.49
N GLY A 38 22.34 -11.96 -8.89
CA GLY A 38 23.52 -12.52 -9.59
C GLY A 38 24.56 -11.48 -10.00
N VAL A 39 24.71 -10.39 -9.21
CA VAL A 39 25.64 -9.30 -9.50
C VAL A 39 26.62 -9.08 -8.34
N SER A 40 27.70 -8.34 -8.62
CA SER A 40 28.68 -7.98 -7.59
C SER A 40 28.03 -7.11 -6.50
N HIS A 41 28.55 -7.19 -5.26
CA HIS A 41 28.04 -6.42 -4.12
C HIS A 41 28.04 -4.90 -4.32
N GLY A 42 28.91 -4.39 -5.19
CA GLY A 42 28.96 -2.97 -5.53
C GLY A 42 27.99 -2.52 -6.62
N ALA A 43 27.43 -3.44 -7.39
CA ALA A 43 26.59 -3.13 -8.53
C ALA A 43 25.31 -2.34 -8.16
N PRO A 44 24.57 -2.66 -7.07
CA PRO A 44 23.37 -1.92 -6.71
C PRO A 44 23.64 -0.43 -6.46
N ARG A 45 24.79 -0.07 -5.91
CA ARG A 45 25.15 1.33 -5.60
C ARG A 45 25.29 2.24 -6.81
N ARG A 46 25.44 1.68 -8.01
CA ARG A 46 25.44 2.45 -9.25
C ARG A 46 24.06 2.98 -9.61
N TYR A 47 23.01 2.26 -9.21
CA TYR A 47 21.61 2.57 -9.51
C TYR A 47 20.85 3.15 -8.31
N PHE A 48 21.28 2.77 -7.12
CA PHE A 48 20.73 3.19 -5.83
C PHE A 48 21.90 3.58 -4.92
N PRO A 49 22.35 4.84 -4.95
CA PRO A 49 23.46 5.33 -4.13
C PRO A 49 23.30 5.01 -2.65
N THR A 50 22.07 5.03 -2.15
CA THR A 50 21.74 4.69 -0.77
C THR A 50 20.82 3.45 -0.70
N HIS A 51 20.84 2.77 0.45
CA HIS A 51 19.88 1.69 0.73
C HIS A 51 18.46 2.20 0.74
N LEU A 52 18.24 3.42 1.26
CA LEU A 52 16.93 4.05 1.34
C LEU A 52 16.31 4.26 -0.05
N GLU A 53 17.10 4.62 -1.06
CA GLU A 53 16.63 4.75 -2.45
C GLU A 53 16.16 3.42 -3.04
N LEU A 54 16.88 2.33 -2.76
CA LEU A 54 16.43 1.00 -3.21
C LEU A 54 15.14 0.59 -2.50
N LEU A 55 15.05 0.78 -1.19
CA LEU A 55 13.82 0.51 -0.43
C LEU A 55 12.65 1.36 -0.92
N SER A 56 12.88 2.64 -1.24
CA SER A 56 11.85 3.53 -1.80
C SER A 56 11.38 3.05 -3.17
N ALA A 57 12.28 2.53 -4.01
CA ALA A 57 11.91 1.97 -5.31
C ALA A 57 11.06 0.70 -5.16
N ILE A 58 11.38 -0.17 -4.19
CA ILE A 58 10.60 -1.38 -3.88
C ILE A 58 9.22 -0.98 -3.31
N ALA A 59 9.16 -0.06 -2.35
CA ALA A 59 7.90 0.44 -1.79
C ALA A 59 7.00 1.09 -2.86
N ARG A 60 7.60 1.81 -3.82
CA ARG A 60 6.88 2.39 -4.96
C ARG A 60 6.20 1.32 -5.81
N SER A 61 6.84 0.16 -6.02
CA SER A 61 6.21 -0.97 -6.71
C SER A 61 4.99 -1.48 -5.95
N GLY A 62 5.05 -1.56 -4.62
CA GLY A 62 3.90 -1.92 -3.77
C GLY A 62 2.73 -0.94 -3.89
N PHE A 63 3.00 0.37 -3.88
CA PHE A 63 1.95 1.37 -4.12
C PHE A 63 1.37 1.29 -5.54
N GLY A 64 2.20 0.99 -6.54
CA GLY A 64 1.75 0.77 -7.92
C GLY A 64 0.79 -0.43 -8.01
N GLU A 65 1.18 -1.55 -7.43
CA GLU A 65 0.34 -2.75 -7.39
C GLU A 65 -0.99 -2.51 -6.66
N LEU A 66 -0.95 -1.83 -5.51
CA LEU A 66 -2.18 -1.45 -4.80
C LEU A 66 -3.08 -0.56 -5.66
N ALA A 67 -2.51 0.42 -6.37
CA ALA A 67 -3.26 1.32 -7.25
C ALA A 67 -3.92 0.56 -8.42
N GLU A 68 -3.22 -0.40 -9.01
CA GLU A 68 -3.75 -1.27 -10.07
C GLU A 68 -4.89 -2.14 -9.54
N ARG A 69 -4.73 -2.81 -8.38
CA ARG A 69 -5.77 -3.61 -7.74
C ARG A 69 -7.01 -2.77 -7.42
N VAL A 70 -6.84 -1.57 -6.86
CA VAL A 70 -7.95 -0.63 -6.57
C VAL A 70 -8.64 -0.21 -7.88
N THR A 71 -7.88 0.08 -8.92
CA THR A 71 -8.45 0.48 -10.22
C THR A 71 -9.28 -0.65 -10.83
N ALA A 72 -8.79 -1.88 -10.78
CA ALA A 72 -9.51 -3.05 -11.26
C ALA A 72 -10.79 -3.33 -10.44
N ALA A 73 -10.72 -3.22 -9.11
CA ALA A 73 -11.83 -3.51 -8.21
C ALA A 73 -12.95 -2.46 -8.27
N VAL A 74 -12.59 -1.18 -8.36
CA VAL A 74 -13.57 -0.07 -8.46
C VAL A 74 -14.24 -0.04 -9.84
N GLY A 75 -13.58 -0.60 -10.87
CA GLY A 75 -14.12 -0.72 -12.21
C GLY A 75 -14.28 0.61 -12.95
N ASP A 76 -15.22 0.64 -13.90
CA ASP A 76 -15.48 1.76 -14.82
C ASP A 76 -16.28 2.93 -14.19
N GLY A 77 -16.59 2.86 -12.92
CA GLY A 77 -17.32 3.92 -12.23
C GLY A 77 -18.84 3.86 -12.36
N THR A 78 -19.40 2.79 -12.92
CA THR A 78 -20.86 2.60 -13.03
C THR A 78 -21.53 2.37 -11.68
N ALA A 79 -20.80 1.78 -10.70
CA ALA A 79 -21.28 1.63 -9.34
C ALA A 79 -21.36 2.99 -8.62
N GLY A 80 -22.28 3.14 -7.66
CA GLY A 80 -22.41 4.35 -6.86
C GLY A 80 -21.15 4.64 -6.01
N PRO A 81 -20.91 5.91 -5.61
CA PRO A 81 -19.68 6.31 -4.91
C PRO A 81 -19.41 5.51 -3.63
N ARG A 82 -20.46 5.15 -2.88
CA ARG A 82 -20.33 4.35 -1.66
C ARG A 82 -19.85 2.92 -1.95
N ALA A 83 -20.39 2.29 -2.98
CA ALA A 83 -19.96 0.96 -3.41
C ALA A 83 -18.50 0.99 -3.91
N GLN A 84 -18.12 2.01 -4.70
CA GLN A 84 -16.74 2.21 -5.14
C GLN A 84 -15.79 2.36 -3.95
N LEU A 85 -16.18 3.14 -2.94
CA LEU A 85 -15.36 3.35 -1.74
C LEU A 85 -15.25 2.07 -0.90
N ALA A 86 -16.33 1.30 -0.78
CA ALA A 86 -16.30 0.01 -0.10
C ALA A 86 -15.35 -0.98 -0.78
N GLU A 87 -15.33 -1.03 -2.13
CA GLU A 87 -14.40 -1.86 -2.89
C GLU A 87 -12.94 -1.39 -2.75
N LEU A 88 -12.69 -0.07 -2.79
CA LEU A 88 -11.38 0.49 -2.52
C LEU A 88 -10.88 0.08 -1.13
N ALA A 89 -11.70 0.26 -0.11
CA ALA A 89 -11.34 -0.05 1.28
C ALA A 89 -11.12 -1.55 1.50
N ARG A 90 -11.95 -2.41 0.89
CA ARG A 90 -11.76 -3.87 0.93
C ARG A 90 -10.45 -4.28 0.26
N THR A 91 -10.17 -3.72 -0.92
CA THR A 91 -8.93 -4.00 -1.68
C THR A 91 -7.71 -3.56 -0.90
N TYR A 92 -7.76 -2.40 -0.23
CA TYR A 92 -6.70 -1.93 0.64
C TYR A 92 -6.41 -2.90 1.80
N LEU A 93 -7.45 -3.36 2.50
CA LEU A 93 -7.31 -4.32 3.60
C LEU A 93 -6.80 -5.69 3.10
N ALA A 94 -7.36 -6.19 2.00
CA ALA A 94 -6.91 -7.46 1.41
C ALA A 94 -5.43 -7.38 1.00
N PHE A 95 -5.02 -6.28 0.34
CA PHE A 95 -3.62 -6.07 -0.03
C PHE A 95 -2.69 -6.10 1.19
N ALA A 96 -3.07 -5.41 2.27
CA ALA A 96 -2.28 -5.36 3.50
C ALA A 96 -2.10 -6.75 4.14
N LEU A 97 -3.15 -7.56 4.12
CA LEU A 97 -3.14 -8.90 4.71
C LEU A 97 -2.43 -9.93 3.82
N ASP A 98 -2.58 -9.81 2.49
CA ASP A 98 -1.91 -10.69 1.53
C ASP A 98 -0.41 -10.41 1.42
N ASN A 99 0.01 -9.15 1.68
CA ASN A 99 1.37 -8.67 1.47
C ASN A 99 1.93 -7.95 2.71
N PRO A 100 1.96 -8.59 3.91
CA PRO A 100 2.30 -7.88 5.16
C PRO A 100 3.69 -7.25 5.14
N GLY A 101 4.70 -7.90 4.59
CA GLY A 101 6.05 -7.36 4.48
C GLY A 101 6.15 -6.16 3.55
N MET A 102 5.45 -6.18 2.40
CA MET A 102 5.39 -5.05 1.49
C MET A 102 4.61 -3.88 2.12
N TYR A 103 3.49 -4.18 2.78
CA TYR A 103 2.69 -3.19 3.47
C TYR A 103 3.49 -2.50 4.58
N GLU A 104 4.23 -3.24 5.41
CA GLU A 104 5.16 -2.69 6.41
C GLU A 104 6.19 -1.75 5.76
N LEU A 105 6.80 -2.18 4.65
CA LEU A 105 7.78 -1.37 3.92
C LEU A 105 7.19 -0.08 3.37
N MET A 106 6.00 -0.14 2.75
CA MET A 106 5.33 1.01 2.13
C MET A 106 5.04 2.15 3.12
N PHE A 107 4.77 1.82 4.38
CA PHE A 107 4.41 2.78 5.42
C PHE A 107 5.53 3.05 6.43
N ARG A 108 6.77 2.68 6.12
CA ARG A 108 7.94 3.07 6.92
C ARG A 108 8.11 4.59 6.90
N HIS A 109 8.19 5.17 8.08
CA HIS A 109 8.28 6.62 8.25
C HIS A 109 9.49 7.23 7.54
N ASP A 110 10.69 6.62 7.68
CA ASP A 110 11.92 7.08 7.06
C ASP A 110 11.87 7.11 5.52
N LEU A 111 11.12 6.19 4.89
CA LEU A 111 10.89 6.19 3.44
C LEU A 111 9.94 7.31 3.04
N LEU A 112 8.84 7.49 3.77
CA LEU A 112 7.83 8.50 3.48
C LEU A 112 8.35 9.92 3.68
N GLU A 113 9.17 10.13 4.72
CA GLU A 113 9.77 11.42 5.04
C GLU A 113 10.82 11.84 4.00
N SER A 114 11.65 10.90 3.56
CA SER A 114 12.76 11.18 2.66
C SER A 114 12.34 11.77 1.31
N GLY A 115 11.11 11.48 0.85
CA GLY A 115 10.60 11.90 -0.46
C GLY A 115 11.37 11.31 -1.65
N HIS A 116 12.27 10.34 -1.42
CA HIS A 116 13.09 9.75 -2.46
C HIS A 116 12.26 9.07 -3.54
N LEU A 117 12.73 9.20 -4.79
CA LEU A 117 12.21 8.53 -5.98
C LEU A 117 10.70 8.74 -6.24
N GLY A 118 10.14 9.86 -5.80
CA GLY A 118 8.74 10.18 -6.09
C GLY A 118 7.76 9.21 -5.42
N LEU A 119 8.08 8.67 -4.24
CA LEU A 119 7.19 7.77 -3.50
C LEU A 119 5.82 8.43 -3.23
N ARG A 120 5.84 9.74 -2.92
CA ARG A 120 4.63 10.54 -2.72
C ARG A 120 3.81 10.70 -3.99
N ASP A 121 4.45 10.74 -5.16
CA ASP A 121 3.76 10.86 -6.46
C ASP A 121 2.94 9.59 -6.79
N THR A 122 3.25 8.47 -6.15
CA THR A 122 2.50 7.22 -6.30
C THR A 122 1.46 7.03 -5.18
N SER A 123 1.79 7.42 -3.95
CA SER A 123 0.90 7.22 -2.79
C SER A 123 -0.20 8.28 -2.66
N LEU A 124 0.10 9.57 -2.96
CA LEU A 124 -0.88 10.66 -2.84
C LEU A 124 -2.08 10.53 -3.78
N PRO A 125 -1.96 10.06 -5.04
CA PRO A 125 -3.11 9.83 -5.90
C PRO A 125 -4.10 8.82 -5.35
N LEU A 126 -3.63 7.77 -4.65
CA LEU A 126 -4.52 6.81 -3.96
C LEU A 126 -5.34 7.49 -2.88
N PHE A 127 -4.70 8.32 -2.05
CA PHE A 127 -5.40 9.12 -1.06
C PHE A 127 -6.36 10.13 -1.70
N GLY A 128 -5.95 10.78 -2.80
CA GLY A 128 -6.81 11.68 -3.58
C GLY A 128 -8.09 11.00 -4.04
N ARG A 129 -8.00 9.76 -4.50
CA ARG A 129 -9.18 8.96 -4.91
C ARG A 129 -10.15 8.71 -3.76
N LEU A 130 -9.62 8.44 -2.55
CA LEU A 130 -10.43 8.31 -1.35
C LEU A 130 -11.14 9.62 -1.01
N VAL A 131 -10.44 10.77 -1.09
CA VAL A 131 -11.00 12.11 -0.86
C VAL A 131 -12.15 12.40 -1.83
N ASP A 132 -11.96 12.11 -3.12
CA ASP A 132 -12.98 12.35 -4.15
C ASP A 132 -14.26 11.53 -3.89
N LEU A 133 -14.10 10.26 -3.51
CA LEU A 133 -15.24 9.40 -3.19
C LEU A 133 -15.98 9.88 -1.94
N VAL A 134 -15.25 10.25 -0.87
CA VAL A 134 -15.86 10.83 0.33
C VAL A 134 -16.62 12.11 0.01
N GLY A 135 -16.05 13.03 -0.79
CA GLY A 135 -16.72 14.27 -1.19
C GLY A 135 -17.99 14.05 -1.98
N ARG A 136 -18.05 13.01 -2.81
CA ARG A 136 -19.26 12.62 -3.56
C ARG A 136 -20.35 11.98 -2.66
N ILE A 137 -19.96 11.32 -1.58
CA ILE A 137 -20.90 10.69 -0.61
C ILE A 137 -21.37 11.72 0.41
N ARG A 138 -20.47 12.56 0.89
CA ARG A 138 -20.68 13.53 1.97
C ARG A 138 -20.25 14.94 1.52
N PRO A 139 -21.02 15.62 0.67
CA PRO A 139 -20.71 16.99 0.21
C PRO A 139 -20.83 18.04 1.33
N ASP A 140 -21.36 17.67 2.48
CA ASP A 140 -21.61 18.49 3.67
C ASP A 140 -20.41 18.58 4.63
N VAL A 141 -19.31 17.82 4.38
CA VAL A 141 -18.16 17.72 5.29
C VAL A 141 -16.84 18.12 4.58
N ASP A 142 -15.81 18.34 5.38
CA ASP A 142 -14.44 18.38 4.84
C ASP A 142 -14.01 16.97 4.41
N ALA A 143 -14.14 16.68 3.13
CA ALA A 143 -13.85 15.38 2.56
C ALA A 143 -12.42 14.91 2.85
N ARG A 144 -11.44 15.84 2.92
CA ARG A 144 -10.04 15.50 3.16
C ARG A 144 -9.81 15.05 4.59
N LEU A 145 -10.44 15.70 5.56
CA LEU A 145 -10.36 15.31 6.97
C LEU A 145 -11.07 13.97 7.22
N VAL A 146 -12.27 13.79 6.67
CA VAL A 146 -13.02 12.53 6.79
C VAL A 146 -12.29 11.38 6.12
N ALA A 147 -11.73 11.59 4.92
CA ALA A 147 -10.91 10.59 4.24
C ALA A 147 -9.65 10.23 5.05
N GLY A 148 -9.00 11.22 5.68
CA GLY A 148 -7.85 10.97 6.55
C GLY A 148 -8.22 10.12 7.78
N ALA A 149 -9.33 10.43 8.44
CA ALA A 149 -9.84 9.67 9.58
C ALA A 149 -10.24 8.24 9.18
N LEU A 150 -10.93 8.07 8.05
CA LEU A 150 -11.28 6.77 7.51
C LEU A 150 -10.02 5.96 7.16
N TRP A 151 -9.05 6.57 6.49
CA TRP A 151 -7.79 5.89 6.17
C TRP A 151 -7.03 5.45 7.43
N ALA A 152 -6.96 6.29 8.47
CA ALA A 152 -6.36 5.93 9.75
C ALA A 152 -7.07 4.73 10.40
N ASN A 153 -8.42 4.68 10.32
CA ASN A 153 -9.22 3.55 10.81
C ASN A 153 -8.92 2.27 10.01
N LEU A 154 -8.92 2.33 8.67
CA LEU A 154 -8.58 1.19 7.80
C LEU A 154 -7.15 0.69 8.05
N HIS A 155 -6.20 1.61 8.22
CA HIS A 155 -4.82 1.27 8.56
C HIS A 155 -4.73 0.57 9.93
N GLY A 156 -5.46 1.06 10.92
CA GLY A 156 -5.57 0.43 12.24
C GLY A 156 -6.19 -0.97 12.16
N ILE A 157 -7.25 -1.16 11.38
CA ILE A 157 -7.84 -2.48 11.13
C ILE A 157 -6.81 -3.43 10.51
N ALA A 158 -6.10 -2.99 9.45
CA ALA A 158 -5.08 -3.81 8.80
C ALA A 158 -3.99 -4.27 9.77
N GLN A 159 -3.43 -3.36 10.55
CA GLN A 159 -2.36 -3.66 11.52
C GLN A 159 -2.84 -4.58 12.64
N LEU A 160 -3.94 -4.23 13.31
CA LEU A 160 -4.45 -5.00 14.45
C LEU A 160 -5.00 -6.36 14.02
N TRP A 161 -5.55 -6.47 12.81
CA TRP A 161 -5.96 -7.75 12.24
C TRP A 161 -4.74 -8.63 11.92
N GLY A 162 -3.73 -8.08 11.29
CA GLY A 162 -2.48 -8.80 10.99
C GLY A 162 -1.79 -9.33 12.25
N TRP A 163 -1.93 -8.67 13.39
CA TRP A 163 -1.41 -9.13 14.70
C TRP A 163 -2.33 -10.10 15.43
N GLY A 164 -3.53 -10.38 14.91
CA GLY A 164 -4.52 -11.22 15.59
C GLY A 164 -5.26 -10.53 16.73
N SER A 165 -4.97 -9.27 17.03
CA SER A 165 -5.53 -8.54 18.17
C SER A 165 -7.03 -8.27 18.03
N LEU A 166 -7.52 -7.93 16.82
CA LEU A 166 -8.94 -7.71 16.57
C LEU A 166 -9.74 -9.01 16.66
N GLN A 167 -9.23 -10.12 16.15
CA GLN A 167 -9.86 -11.42 16.27
C GLN A 167 -10.02 -11.81 17.74
N LEU A 168 -8.97 -11.62 18.54
CA LEU A 168 -9.00 -11.91 19.97
C LEU A 168 -10.01 -11.02 20.72
N ALA A 169 -10.04 -9.72 20.41
CA ALA A 169 -10.87 -8.75 21.11
C ALA A 169 -12.34 -8.84 20.73
N THR A 170 -12.67 -9.14 19.48
CA THR A 170 -14.02 -9.07 18.94
C THR A 170 -14.65 -10.44 18.69
N GLY A 171 -13.86 -11.52 18.64
CA GLY A 171 -14.28 -12.85 18.20
C GLY A 171 -14.57 -12.93 16.70
N ALA A 172 -14.28 -11.88 15.93
CA ALA A 172 -14.55 -11.87 14.50
C ALA A 172 -13.60 -12.82 13.74
N THR A 173 -14.16 -13.58 12.81
CA THR A 173 -13.41 -14.50 11.93
C THR A 173 -13.11 -13.89 10.56
N ASP A 174 -13.72 -12.74 10.27
CA ASP A 174 -13.58 -11.97 9.03
C ASP A 174 -13.59 -10.48 9.35
N PHE A 175 -12.83 -9.69 8.58
CA PHE A 175 -12.74 -8.25 8.77
C PHE A 175 -13.93 -7.47 8.14
N ALA A 176 -14.78 -8.10 7.31
CA ALA A 176 -15.85 -7.41 6.60
C ALA A 176 -16.86 -6.71 7.55
N PRO A 177 -17.24 -7.25 8.72
CA PRO A 177 -18.08 -6.52 9.67
C PRO A 177 -17.40 -5.27 10.24
N LEU A 178 -16.10 -5.34 10.53
CA LEU A 178 -15.31 -4.20 11.01
C LEU A 178 -15.18 -3.12 9.95
N LEU A 179 -14.92 -3.52 8.69
CA LEU A 179 -14.91 -2.62 7.55
C LEU A 179 -16.24 -1.88 7.40
N ARG A 180 -17.36 -2.60 7.47
CA ARG A 180 -18.70 -2.01 7.37
C ARG A 180 -18.93 -0.99 8.47
N SER A 181 -18.64 -1.35 9.72
CA SER A 181 -18.74 -0.45 10.87
C SER A 181 -17.89 0.82 10.70
N ALA A 182 -16.65 0.67 10.17
CA ALA A 182 -15.80 1.82 9.89
C ALA A 182 -16.37 2.73 8.80
N LEU A 183 -16.91 2.15 7.72
CA LEU A 183 -17.56 2.93 6.66
C LEU A 183 -18.79 3.67 7.17
N ASP A 184 -19.64 3.01 7.94
CA ASP A 184 -20.85 3.62 8.50
C ASP A 184 -20.53 4.75 9.48
N ALA A 185 -19.49 4.57 10.31
CA ALA A 185 -19.06 5.61 11.25
C ALA A 185 -18.58 6.90 10.57
N HIS A 186 -17.92 6.80 9.39
CA HIS A 186 -17.36 7.95 8.68
C HIS A 186 -18.30 8.52 7.60
N LEU A 187 -19.13 7.68 7.00
CA LEU A 187 -19.97 8.06 5.85
C LEU A 187 -21.46 8.17 6.18
N GLY A 188 -21.87 7.78 7.40
CA GLY A 188 -23.26 7.57 7.76
C GLY A 188 -23.77 6.20 7.30
N GLU A 189 -24.89 5.76 7.87
CA GLU A 189 -25.53 4.50 7.48
C GLU A 189 -26.01 4.53 6.03
N GLU A 190 -25.96 3.39 5.37
CA GLU A 190 -26.53 3.24 4.04
C GLU A 190 -28.06 3.33 4.15
N ARG A 191 -28.63 4.39 3.59
CA ARG A 191 -30.10 4.50 3.55
C ARG A 191 -30.63 3.48 2.55
N ALA A 192 -31.44 2.55 3.05
CA ALA A 192 -32.12 1.54 2.25
C ALA A 192 -33.01 2.16 1.16
#